data_1fb52ce5d6cd787eb8bb4a7575d360f6
#
_entry.id   1fb52ce5d6cd787eb8bb4a7575d360f6
#
_cell.length_a   1.000
_cell.length_b   1.000
_cell.length_c   1.000
_cell.angle_alpha   90.00
_cell.angle_beta   90.00
_cell.angle_gamma   90.00
#
_symmetry.space_group_name_H-M   'P 1'
#
loop_
_entity.id
_entity.type
_entity.pdbx_description
1 polymer ?
#
loop_
_entity_poly.entity_id
_entity_poly.type
_entity_poly.pdbx_seq_one_letter_code
_entity_poly.pdbx_strand_id
1 'polypeptide(L)'
;RTILKIAIALAMAAGLSSCGAARKIAADAPFRKDIVLFDPVSRIDIVGRQNLKEKSETVSADAQNLLKDKLCTFDSGVEINSIYVPEKLEEAFAIQEDIMTLAKWYIETDGGNLDYITIPETIDKIIEESGHRYGMVVYSEGYSRTGGNYALEVVKTIGIGILTGWVSAPYKDETHLYLMILDSDTDRIVYNRHCFGEYNPLKDKHIEKALKRTFSDFAD
;
A
#
# COMPACT_ATOMS: atom_id res chain seq x y z
N ARG A 1 17.07 -37.85 -4.51
CA ARG A 1 17.12 -36.91 -3.35
C ARG A 1 17.42 -35.46 -3.77
N THR A 2 18.27 -35.23 -4.79
CA THR A 2 18.65 -33.88 -5.28
C THR A 2 17.51 -33.18 -6.03
N ILE A 3 16.75 -33.91 -6.84
CA ILE A 3 15.61 -33.38 -7.62
C ILE A 3 14.48 -32.91 -6.68
N LEU A 4 14.22 -33.63 -5.59
CA LEU A 4 13.21 -33.26 -4.60
C LEU A 4 13.58 -31.96 -3.87
N LYS A 5 14.88 -31.74 -3.60
CA LYS A 5 15.35 -30.50 -2.96
C LYS A 5 15.22 -29.28 -3.89
N ILE A 6 15.45 -29.45 -5.19
CA ILE A 6 15.28 -28.39 -6.20
C ILE A 6 13.79 -28.05 -6.37
N ALA A 7 12.91 -29.06 -6.39
CA ALA A 7 11.46 -28.83 -6.49
C ALA A 7 10.89 -28.09 -5.26
N ILE A 8 11.37 -28.39 -4.06
CA ILE A 8 10.99 -27.70 -2.83
C ILE A 8 11.52 -26.26 -2.82
N ALA A 9 12.74 -26.03 -3.31
CA ALA A 9 13.31 -24.68 -3.41
C ALA A 9 12.56 -23.81 -4.43
N LEU A 10 12.13 -24.37 -5.58
CA LEU A 10 11.31 -23.66 -6.56
C LEU A 10 9.89 -23.35 -6.03
N ALA A 11 9.29 -24.27 -5.29
CA ALA A 11 7.96 -24.07 -4.71
C ALA A 11 7.95 -22.99 -3.61
N MET A 12 9.06 -22.85 -2.87
CA MET A 12 9.18 -21.80 -1.85
C MET A 12 9.53 -20.42 -2.42
N ALA A 13 10.20 -20.33 -3.56
CA ALA A 13 10.47 -19.06 -4.24
C ALA A 13 9.20 -18.42 -4.84
N ALA A 14 8.15 -19.20 -5.10
CA ALA A 14 6.87 -18.72 -5.61
C ALA A 14 5.93 -18.17 -4.52
N GLY A 15 6.27 -18.36 -3.23
CA GLY A 15 5.37 -18.08 -2.10
C GLY A 15 5.52 -16.72 -1.42
N LEU A 16 6.41 -15.83 -1.87
CA LEU A 16 6.78 -14.62 -1.12
C LEU A 16 6.28 -13.31 -1.73
N SER A 17 5.27 -13.32 -2.57
CA SER A 17 4.57 -12.10 -2.94
C SER A 17 3.09 -12.28 -2.65
N SER A 18 2.69 -11.92 -1.44
CA SER A 18 1.29 -11.90 -1.04
C SER A 18 0.57 -10.63 -1.53
N CYS A 19 0.62 -10.40 -2.83
CA CYS A 19 -0.53 -9.80 -3.48
C CYS A 19 -1.42 -10.98 -3.84
N GLY A 20 -2.64 -11.03 -3.34
CA GLY A 20 -3.60 -12.05 -3.74
C GLY A 20 -3.65 -12.21 -5.26
N ALA A 21 -4.10 -13.33 -5.77
CA ALA A 21 -4.27 -13.52 -7.20
C ALA A 21 -5.04 -12.34 -7.80
N ALA A 22 -4.58 -11.83 -8.95
CA ALA A 22 -5.25 -10.71 -9.61
C ALA A 22 -6.72 -11.10 -9.87
N ARG A 23 -7.63 -10.23 -9.42
CA ARG A 23 -9.06 -10.40 -9.53
C ARG A 23 -9.50 -9.53 -10.69
N LYS A 24 -9.80 -10.13 -11.84
CA LYS A 24 -10.18 -9.33 -13.00
C LYS A 24 -11.50 -8.59 -12.71
N ILE A 25 -11.42 -7.27 -12.63
CA ILE A 25 -12.59 -6.40 -12.48
C ILE A 25 -13.15 -6.09 -13.86
N ALA A 26 -14.46 -6.24 -14.03
CA ALA A 26 -15.12 -5.94 -15.30
C ALA A 26 -14.86 -4.50 -15.74
N ALA A 27 -14.65 -4.30 -17.04
CA ALA A 27 -14.35 -2.98 -17.60
C ALA A 27 -15.49 -1.96 -17.39
N ASP A 28 -16.70 -2.43 -17.25
CA ASP A 28 -17.94 -1.66 -17.00
C ASP A 28 -18.31 -1.54 -15.52
N ALA A 29 -17.46 -2.01 -14.60
CA ALA A 29 -17.72 -1.87 -13.17
C ALA A 29 -17.91 -0.38 -12.81
N PRO A 30 -19.00 0.00 -12.15
CA PRO A 30 -19.38 1.41 -11.95
C PRO A 30 -18.28 2.18 -11.17
N PHE A 31 -17.63 1.53 -10.24
CA PHE A 31 -16.54 2.14 -9.43
C PHE A 31 -15.18 2.27 -10.16
N ARG A 32 -15.15 2.02 -11.48
CA ARG A 32 -13.98 2.37 -12.32
C ARG A 32 -13.99 3.82 -12.80
N LYS A 33 -15.09 4.53 -12.57
CA LYS A 33 -15.33 5.91 -13.04
C LYS A 33 -15.90 6.74 -11.92
N ASP A 34 -15.95 8.04 -12.13
CA ASP A 34 -16.59 8.99 -11.21
C ASP A 34 -15.93 8.99 -9.82
N ILE A 35 -14.59 9.05 -9.82
CA ILE A 35 -13.78 8.94 -8.60
C ILE A 35 -13.16 10.28 -8.24
N VAL A 36 -13.31 10.69 -6.98
CA VAL A 36 -12.46 11.69 -6.34
C VAL A 36 -11.31 10.99 -5.61
N LEU A 37 -10.06 11.36 -5.92
CA LEU A 37 -8.87 10.87 -5.23
C LEU A 37 -8.56 11.76 -4.04
N PHE A 38 -8.46 11.19 -2.85
CA PHE A 38 -7.92 11.85 -1.68
C PHE A 38 -6.40 11.83 -1.70
N ASP A 39 -5.77 12.85 -1.10
CA ASP A 39 -4.33 12.84 -0.93
C ASP A 39 -3.89 11.54 -0.22
N PRO A 40 -2.94 10.78 -0.78
CA PRO A 40 -2.50 9.54 -0.15
C PRO A 40 -1.86 9.84 1.20
N VAL A 41 -1.89 8.90 2.11
CA VAL A 41 -1.23 8.99 3.41
C VAL A 41 -0.07 8.01 3.45
N SER A 42 1.11 8.48 3.86
CA SER A 42 2.30 7.62 4.00
C SER A 42 2.86 7.67 5.42
N ARG A 43 3.21 6.50 5.95
CA ARG A 43 3.87 6.34 7.24
C ARG A 43 5.10 5.44 7.08
N ILE A 44 6.28 6.05 7.03
CA ILE A 44 7.53 5.35 6.80
C ILE A 44 8.44 5.48 8.01
N ASP A 45 8.87 4.34 8.54
CA ASP A 45 9.82 4.25 9.62
C ASP A 45 11.25 4.13 9.07
N ILE A 46 12.20 4.71 9.77
CA ILE A 46 13.62 4.45 9.53
C ILE A 46 14.11 3.40 10.54
N VAL A 47 14.70 2.34 10.04
CA VAL A 47 15.30 1.31 10.89
C VAL A 47 16.78 1.59 11.05
N GLY A 48 17.13 2.09 12.23
CA GLY A 48 18.48 2.46 12.63
C GLY A 48 19.25 1.31 13.30
N ARG A 49 20.25 1.67 14.10
CA ARG A 49 21.03 0.70 14.88
C ARG A 49 20.14 -0.10 15.82
N GLN A 50 20.52 -1.34 16.09
CA GLN A 50 19.79 -2.27 16.97
C GLN A 50 18.35 -2.60 16.51
N ASN A 51 18.05 -2.39 15.23
CA ASN A 51 16.69 -2.60 14.66
C ASN A 51 15.61 -1.70 15.30
N LEU A 52 16.00 -0.57 15.88
CA LEU A 52 15.03 0.39 16.38
C LEU A 52 14.34 1.06 15.19
N LYS A 53 13.02 1.01 15.19
CA LYS A 53 12.16 1.72 14.24
C LYS A 53 11.86 3.10 14.80
N GLU A 54 12.12 4.12 14.03
CA GLU A 54 11.82 5.50 14.36
C GLU A 54 10.95 6.09 13.26
N LYS A 55 9.80 6.65 13.65
CA LYS A 55 8.93 7.35 12.71
C LYS A 55 9.70 8.54 12.12
N SER A 56 9.68 8.66 10.81
CA SER A 56 10.31 9.77 10.10
C SER A 56 9.27 10.59 9.35
N GLU A 57 8.93 11.75 9.88
CA GLU A 57 7.95 12.66 9.25
C GLU A 57 8.45 13.13 7.88
N THR A 58 9.75 13.45 7.76
CA THR A 58 10.32 13.90 6.48
C THR A 58 10.24 12.80 5.42
N VAL A 59 10.65 11.57 5.75
CA VAL A 59 10.60 10.45 4.80
C VAL A 59 9.17 10.08 4.46
N SER A 60 8.26 10.17 5.43
CA SER A 60 6.83 9.94 5.20
C SER A 60 6.24 10.98 4.24
N ALA A 61 6.56 12.26 4.43
CA ALA A 61 6.11 13.33 3.54
C ALA A 61 6.68 13.20 2.12
N ASP A 62 7.97 12.87 1.99
CA ASP A 62 8.59 12.63 0.68
C ASP A 62 7.96 11.43 -0.04
N ALA A 63 7.70 10.35 0.69
CA ALA A 63 7.02 9.16 0.15
C ALA A 63 5.57 9.46 -0.26
N GLN A 64 4.86 10.26 0.53
CA GLN A 64 3.50 10.71 0.23
C GLN A 64 3.46 11.53 -1.06
N ASN A 65 4.34 12.52 -1.19
CA ASN A 65 4.41 13.36 -2.39
C ASN A 65 4.73 12.54 -3.63
N LEU A 66 5.72 11.63 -3.55
CA LEU A 66 6.05 10.75 -4.65
C LEU A 66 4.89 9.83 -5.03
N LEU A 67 4.19 9.26 -4.05
CA LEU A 67 3.04 8.41 -4.28
C LEU A 67 1.88 9.19 -4.95
N LYS A 68 1.61 10.41 -4.49
CA LYS A 68 0.62 11.31 -5.09
C LYS A 68 0.96 11.60 -6.56
N ASP A 69 2.19 12.04 -6.84
CA ASP A 69 2.63 12.36 -8.21
C ASP A 69 2.49 11.15 -9.13
N LYS A 70 2.83 9.96 -8.63
CA LYS A 70 2.69 8.72 -9.41
C LYS A 70 1.23 8.32 -9.62
N LEU A 71 0.37 8.41 -8.61
CA LEU A 71 -1.06 8.11 -8.76
C LEU A 71 -1.71 8.99 -9.83
N CYS A 72 -1.33 10.27 -9.90
CA CYS A 72 -1.87 11.21 -10.88
C CYS A 72 -1.44 10.93 -12.33
N THR A 73 -0.34 10.21 -12.51
CA THR A 73 0.27 9.97 -13.85
C THR A 73 0.20 8.51 -14.28
N PHE A 74 -0.14 7.60 -13.35
CA PHE A 74 -0.19 6.18 -13.60
C PHE A 74 -1.48 5.78 -14.33
N ASP A 75 -1.34 5.01 -15.43
CA ASP A 75 -2.48 4.39 -16.08
C ASP A 75 -3.00 3.24 -15.21
N SER A 76 -3.98 3.57 -14.39
CA SER A 76 -4.53 2.67 -13.35
C SER A 76 -5.68 1.79 -13.85
N GLY A 77 -6.21 2.05 -15.04
CA GLY A 77 -7.43 1.43 -15.53
C GLY A 77 -8.70 1.89 -14.81
N VAL A 78 -8.59 2.95 -13.97
CA VAL A 78 -9.72 3.64 -13.34
C VAL A 78 -9.65 5.13 -13.70
N GLU A 79 -10.82 5.76 -13.83
CA GLU A 79 -10.95 7.18 -14.19
C GLU A 79 -11.04 8.03 -12.92
N ILE A 80 -9.93 8.70 -12.60
CA ILE A 80 -9.87 9.70 -11.52
C ILE A 80 -10.31 11.03 -12.08
N ASN A 81 -11.47 11.52 -11.66
CA ASN A 81 -12.08 12.74 -12.20
C ASN A 81 -11.58 14.00 -11.52
N SER A 82 -11.25 13.91 -10.23
CA SER A 82 -10.73 15.02 -9.46
C SER A 82 -9.80 14.55 -8.34
N ILE A 83 -9.01 15.49 -7.83
CA ILE A 83 -8.19 15.28 -6.64
C ILE A 83 -8.68 16.25 -5.59
N TYR A 84 -9.08 15.72 -4.44
CA TYR A 84 -9.49 16.57 -3.34
C TYR A 84 -8.27 17.17 -2.64
N VAL A 85 -8.28 18.49 -2.52
CA VAL A 85 -7.25 19.24 -1.81
C VAL A 85 -7.93 19.99 -0.66
N PRO A 86 -7.64 19.63 0.60
CA PRO A 86 -8.25 20.30 1.74
C PRO A 86 -7.87 21.78 1.79
N GLU A 87 -8.84 22.63 2.06
CA GLU A 87 -8.62 24.08 2.20
C GLU A 87 -7.99 24.45 3.55
N LYS A 88 -8.25 23.65 4.57
CA LYS A 88 -7.83 23.92 5.94
C LYS A 88 -6.98 22.77 6.49
N LEU A 89 -6.02 23.15 7.33
CA LEU A 89 -5.12 22.16 7.97
C LEU A 89 -5.89 21.19 8.86
N GLU A 90 -6.91 21.65 9.58
CA GLU A 90 -7.75 20.82 10.45
C GLU A 90 -8.48 19.73 9.65
N GLU A 91 -8.99 20.09 8.47
CA GLU A 91 -9.65 19.17 7.55
C GLU A 91 -8.64 18.13 6.98
N ALA A 92 -7.44 18.60 6.60
CA ALA A 92 -6.38 17.70 6.16
C ALA A 92 -6.03 16.64 7.22
N PHE A 93 -5.95 17.04 8.50
CA PHE A 93 -5.71 16.11 9.60
C PHE A 93 -6.88 15.15 9.80
N ALA A 94 -8.12 15.62 9.74
CA ALA A 94 -9.30 14.75 9.89
C ALA A 94 -9.34 13.69 8.79
N ILE A 95 -9.13 14.06 7.52
CA ILE A 95 -9.05 13.14 6.39
C ILE A 95 -7.91 12.12 6.59
N GLN A 96 -6.74 12.59 7.03
CA GLN A 96 -5.59 11.71 7.28
C GLN A 96 -5.90 10.68 8.37
N GLU A 97 -6.54 11.07 9.47
CA GLU A 97 -6.96 10.18 10.55
C GLU A 97 -8.00 9.16 10.06
N ASP A 98 -8.95 9.59 9.25
CA ASP A 98 -9.97 8.73 8.67
C ASP A 98 -9.35 7.68 7.73
N ILE A 99 -8.42 8.08 6.85
CA ILE A 99 -7.69 7.15 5.97
C ILE A 99 -6.88 6.14 6.78
N MET A 100 -6.18 6.58 7.83
CA MET A 100 -5.45 5.68 8.72
C MET A 100 -6.37 4.72 9.47
N THR A 101 -7.56 5.17 9.84
CA THR A 101 -8.57 4.33 10.49
C THR A 101 -9.09 3.25 9.55
N LEU A 102 -9.42 3.60 8.30
CA LEU A 102 -9.80 2.64 7.26
C LEU A 102 -8.69 1.60 7.03
N ALA A 103 -7.44 2.05 6.91
CA ALA A 103 -6.30 1.16 6.75
C ALA A 103 -6.10 0.23 7.97
N LYS A 104 -6.28 0.73 9.18
CA LYS A 104 -6.22 -0.07 10.40
C LYS A 104 -7.27 -1.16 10.42
N TRP A 105 -8.52 -0.85 10.09
CA TRP A 105 -9.60 -1.85 9.98
C TRP A 105 -9.28 -2.90 8.91
N TYR A 106 -8.74 -2.48 7.76
CA TYR A 106 -8.29 -3.42 6.74
C TYR A 106 -7.23 -4.39 7.28
N ILE A 107 -6.24 -3.88 8.00
CA ILE A 107 -5.15 -4.67 8.57
C ILE A 107 -5.69 -5.64 9.65
N GLU A 108 -6.55 -5.17 10.54
CA GLU A 108 -7.13 -5.97 11.63
C GLU A 108 -8.03 -7.11 11.12
N THR A 109 -8.66 -6.92 9.97
CA THR A 109 -9.51 -7.93 9.32
C THR A 109 -8.77 -8.79 8.30
N ASP A 110 -7.47 -8.57 8.10
CA ASP A 110 -6.65 -9.22 7.05
C ASP A 110 -7.27 -9.08 5.65
N GLY A 111 -7.84 -7.90 5.36
CA GLY A 111 -8.57 -7.63 4.12
C GLY A 111 -9.82 -8.48 3.91
N GLY A 112 -10.30 -9.11 4.98
CA GLY A 112 -11.48 -9.96 4.98
C GLY A 112 -12.78 -9.19 4.76
N ASN A 113 -13.84 -9.59 5.45
CA ASN A 113 -15.15 -8.96 5.30
C ASN A 113 -15.14 -7.51 5.79
N LEU A 114 -15.08 -6.56 4.87
CA LEU A 114 -15.19 -5.11 5.12
C LEU A 114 -16.64 -4.60 5.04
N ASP A 115 -17.63 -5.48 4.85
CA ASP A 115 -19.05 -5.12 4.68
C ASP A 115 -19.66 -4.42 5.92
N TYR A 116 -18.99 -4.51 7.07
CA TYR A 116 -19.42 -3.85 8.31
C TYR A 116 -18.76 -2.49 8.53
N ILE A 117 -17.83 -2.12 7.66
CA ILE A 117 -17.11 -0.86 7.78
C ILE A 117 -17.88 0.20 7.02
N THR A 118 -18.37 1.20 7.75
CA THR A 118 -18.95 2.40 7.16
C THR A 118 -17.86 3.39 6.80
N ILE A 119 -18.12 4.23 5.82
CA ILE A 119 -17.21 5.30 5.43
C ILE A 119 -17.16 6.34 6.56
N PRO A 120 -15.98 6.83 6.98
CA PRO A 120 -15.90 7.93 7.92
C PRO A 120 -16.66 9.15 7.42
N GLU A 121 -17.42 9.80 8.31
CA GLU A 121 -18.32 10.91 7.98
C GLU A 121 -17.64 12.06 7.22
N THR A 122 -16.38 12.38 7.58
CA THR A 122 -15.61 13.43 6.88
C THR A 122 -15.38 13.08 5.42
N ILE A 123 -14.94 11.85 5.15
CA ILE A 123 -14.66 11.38 3.80
C ILE A 123 -15.95 11.27 2.98
N ASP A 124 -17.01 10.68 3.56
CA ASP A 124 -18.29 10.52 2.90
C ASP A 124 -18.89 11.85 2.46
N LYS A 125 -18.94 12.83 3.36
CA LYS A 125 -19.41 14.18 3.07
C LYS A 125 -18.61 14.85 1.94
N ILE A 126 -17.27 14.67 1.90
CA ILE A 126 -16.44 15.23 0.85
C ILE A 126 -16.74 14.58 -0.51
N ILE A 127 -16.98 13.27 -0.55
CA ILE A 127 -17.36 12.59 -1.78
C ILE A 127 -18.68 13.17 -2.30
N GLU A 128 -19.69 13.30 -1.45
CA GLU A 128 -20.99 13.90 -1.81
C GLU A 128 -20.85 15.35 -2.29
N GLU A 129 -20.14 16.20 -1.53
CA GLU A 129 -19.95 17.61 -1.86
C GLU A 129 -19.10 17.81 -3.15
N SER A 130 -18.24 16.87 -3.49
CA SER A 130 -17.46 16.89 -4.73
C SER A 130 -18.31 16.58 -5.98
N GLY A 131 -19.54 16.10 -5.80
CA GLY A 131 -20.43 15.68 -6.87
C GLY A 131 -20.02 14.35 -7.52
N HIS A 132 -19.15 13.60 -6.89
CA HIS A 132 -18.75 12.25 -7.30
C HIS A 132 -19.46 11.19 -6.44
N ARG A 133 -19.60 10.00 -6.98
CA ARG A 133 -20.14 8.87 -6.24
C ARG A 133 -19.05 8.11 -5.47
N TYR A 134 -17.86 8.03 -6.04
CA TYR A 134 -16.80 7.20 -5.47
C TYR A 134 -15.64 8.03 -4.95
N GLY A 135 -15.09 7.61 -3.81
CA GLY A 135 -13.84 8.12 -3.27
C GLY A 135 -12.73 7.08 -3.34
N MET A 136 -11.54 7.47 -3.73
CA MET A 136 -10.36 6.61 -3.67
C MET A 136 -9.42 7.08 -2.58
N VAL A 137 -9.12 6.20 -1.64
CA VAL A 137 -8.14 6.41 -0.58
C VAL A 137 -6.96 5.46 -0.73
N VAL A 138 -5.76 5.97 -0.51
CA VAL A 138 -4.52 5.19 -0.58
C VAL A 138 -3.69 5.43 0.67
N TYR A 139 -3.36 4.35 1.35
CA TYR A 139 -2.49 4.36 2.51
C TYR A 139 -1.21 3.57 2.23
N SER A 140 -0.08 4.13 2.61
CA SER A 140 1.22 3.46 2.47
C SER A 140 1.92 3.43 3.82
N GLU A 141 2.38 2.25 4.21
CA GLU A 141 3.25 2.11 5.37
C GLU A 141 4.45 1.21 5.08
N GLY A 142 5.49 1.35 5.87
CA GLY A 142 6.66 0.53 5.67
C GLY A 142 7.88 1.04 6.42
N TYR A 143 9.03 0.56 6.00
CA TYR A 143 10.30 1.01 6.56
C TYR A 143 11.42 1.05 5.53
N SER A 144 12.43 1.85 5.83
CA SER A 144 13.72 1.83 5.14
C SER A 144 14.86 1.66 6.15
N ARG A 145 15.77 0.72 5.88
CA ARG A 145 16.93 0.47 6.73
C ARG A 145 18.08 1.39 6.36
N THR A 146 18.74 1.95 7.37
CA THR A 146 20.03 2.61 7.13
C THR A 146 21.04 1.62 6.57
N GLY A 147 21.98 2.10 5.75
CA GLY A 147 22.99 1.23 5.14
C GLY A 147 23.78 0.41 6.16
N GLY A 148 24.12 1.00 7.31
CA GLY A 148 24.82 0.30 8.39
C GLY A 148 23.97 -0.78 9.07
N ASN A 149 22.67 -0.54 9.29
CA ASN A 149 21.76 -1.54 9.83
C ASN A 149 21.59 -2.70 8.85
N TYR A 150 21.32 -2.41 7.58
CA TYR A 150 21.15 -3.43 6.56
C TYR A 150 22.38 -4.35 6.45
N ALA A 151 23.59 -3.77 6.36
CA ALA A 151 24.83 -4.54 6.29
C ALA A 151 25.01 -5.49 7.49
N LEU A 152 24.69 -5.00 8.70
CA LEU A 152 24.77 -5.80 9.92
C LEU A 152 23.77 -6.98 9.90
N GLU A 153 22.55 -6.73 9.46
CA GLU A 153 21.52 -7.78 9.37
C GLU A 153 21.87 -8.83 8.31
N VAL A 154 22.42 -8.43 7.18
CA VAL A 154 22.92 -9.38 6.17
C VAL A 154 24.02 -10.28 6.75
N VAL A 155 25.00 -9.68 7.47
CA VAL A 155 26.07 -10.47 8.10
C VAL A 155 25.52 -11.46 9.12
N LYS A 156 24.58 -11.04 9.97
CA LYS A 156 23.91 -11.95 10.94
C LYS A 156 23.17 -13.08 10.22
N THR A 157 22.45 -12.76 9.16
CA THR A 157 21.67 -13.74 8.39
C THR A 157 22.59 -14.77 7.73
N ILE A 158 23.71 -14.35 7.17
CA ILE A 158 24.74 -15.26 6.63
C ILE A 158 25.29 -16.17 7.73
N GLY A 159 25.62 -15.60 8.90
CA GLY A 159 26.13 -16.38 10.05
C GLY A 159 25.14 -17.46 10.49
N ILE A 160 23.87 -17.12 10.60
CA ILE A 160 22.80 -18.07 10.94
C ILE A 160 22.62 -19.10 9.82
N GLY A 161 22.66 -18.66 8.56
CA GLY A 161 22.52 -19.53 7.38
C GLY A 161 23.61 -20.60 7.28
N ILE A 162 24.85 -20.27 7.65
CA ILE A 162 25.95 -21.25 7.73
C ILE A 162 25.64 -22.34 8.76
N LEU A 163 25.02 -21.97 9.88
CA LEU A 163 24.70 -22.91 10.96
C LEU A 163 23.45 -23.76 10.67
N THR A 164 22.47 -23.18 10.00
CA THR A 164 21.13 -23.79 9.81
C THR A 164 20.91 -24.36 8.41
N GLY A 165 21.79 -24.04 7.46
CA GLY A 165 21.60 -24.37 6.04
C GLY A 165 20.51 -23.58 5.34
N TRP A 166 19.97 -22.54 5.98
CA TRP A 166 18.90 -21.68 5.46
C TRP A 166 19.30 -20.21 5.54
N VAL A 167 19.28 -19.51 4.40
CA VAL A 167 19.58 -18.08 4.31
C VAL A 167 18.36 -17.36 3.75
N SER A 168 17.82 -16.41 4.50
CA SER A 168 16.80 -15.46 4.03
C SER A 168 17.33 -14.05 4.23
N ALA A 169 17.70 -13.38 3.17
CA ALA A 169 18.19 -12.00 3.28
C ALA A 169 17.05 -11.09 3.79
N PRO A 170 17.33 -10.21 4.78
CA PRO A 170 16.34 -9.24 5.24
C PRO A 170 16.07 -8.23 4.13
N TYR A 171 14.83 -7.74 4.03
CA TYR A 171 14.53 -6.63 3.14
C TYR A 171 15.24 -5.35 3.62
N LYS A 172 15.83 -4.63 2.67
CA LYS A 172 16.39 -3.33 2.95
C LYS A 172 15.29 -2.30 3.16
N ASP A 173 14.32 -2.33 2.29
CA ASP A 173 13.15 -1.47 2.27
C ASP A 173 11.92 -2.37 2.16
N GLU A 174 10.84 -2.03 2.82
CA GLU A 174 9.56 -2.71 2.71
C GLU A 174 8.45 -1.68 2.70
N THR A 175 7.54 -1.82 1.76
CA THR A 175 6.36 -0.96 1.64
C THR A 175 5.13 -1.81 1.46
N HIS A 176 4.11 -1.51 2.26
CA HIS A 176 2.74 -1.96 2.12
C HIS A 176 1.92 -0.83 1.51
N LEU A 177 1.12 -1.13 0.53
CA LEU A 177 0.23 -0.20 -0.14
C LEU A 177 -1.19 -0.73 -0.07
N TYR A 178 -2.07 0.04 0.53
CA TYR A 178 -3.50 -0.25 0.69
C TYR A 178 -4.29 0.72 -0.17
N LEU A 179 -5.12 0.18 -1.04
CA LEU A 179 -6.04 0.92 -1.89
C LEU A 179 -7.46 0.54 -1.51
N MET A 180 -8.33 1.52 -1.32
CA MET A 180 -9.76 1.32 -1.13
C MET A 180 -10.54 2.27 -2.02
N ILE A 181 -11.63 1.77 -2.61
CA ILE A 181 -12.64 2.60 -3.30
C ILE A 181 -13.91 2.53 -2.47
N LEU A 182 -14.42 3.69 -2.15
CA LEU A 182 -15.55 3.94 -1.28
C LEU A 182 -16.73 4.36 -2.14
N ASP A 183 -17.93 3.91 -1.82
CA ASP A 183 -19.19 4.26 -2.51
C ASP A 183 -20.08 5.01 -1.52
N SER A 184 -20.22 6.32 -1.70
CA SER A 184 -21.02 7.19 -0.84
C SER A 184 -22.52 6.86 -0.89
N ASP A 185 -23.06 6.42 -2.05
CA ASP A 185 -24.47 6.02 -2.15
C ASP A 185 -24.85 4.83 -1.25
N THR A 186 -23.89 3.95 -0.97
CA THR A 186 -24.12 2.73 -0.17
C THR A 186 -23.41 2.75 1.18
N ASP A 187 -22.62 3.79 1.45
CA ASP A 187 -21.79 3.93 2.66
C ASP A 187 -20.87 2.72 2.88
N ARG A 188 -20.19 2.25 1.81
CA ARG A 188 -19.39 1.01 1.85
C ARG A 188 -18.09 1.08 1.07
N ILE A 189 -17.16 0.22 1.46
CA ILE A 189 -15.97 -0.09 0.67
C ILE A 189 -16.35 -1.07 -0.43
N VAL A 190 -16.37 -0.62 -1.69
CA VAL A 190 -16.74 -1.45 -2.85
C VAL A 190 -15.57 -2.16 -3.50
N TYR A 191 -14.35 -1.69 -3.24
CA TYR A 191 -13.12 -2.34 -3.68
C TYR A 191 -12.00 -2.09 -2.68
N ASN A 192 -11.19 -3.10 -2.47
CA ASN A 192 -9.98 -2.99 -1.67
C ASN A 192 -8.86 -3.86 -2.23
N ARG A 193 -7.63 -3.40 -2.07
CA ARG A 193 -6.43 -4.14 -2.46
C ARG A 193 -5.27 -3.79 -1.56
N HIS A 194 -4.55 -4.82 -1.13
CA HIS A 194 -3.28 -4.68 -0.45
C HIS A 194 -2.16 -5.27 -1.30
N CYS A 195 -1.07 -4.54 -1.42
CA CYS A 195 0.15 -4.99 -2.05
C CYS A 195 1.34 -4.68 -1.15
N PHE A 196 2.22 -5.66 -0.94
CA PHE A 196 3.46 -5.41 -0.24
C PHE A 196 4.67 -6.05 -0.93
N GLY A 197 5.85 -5.57 -0.59
CA GLY A 197 7.08 -6.12 -1.13
C GLY A 197 8.31 -5.29 -0.78
N GLU A 198 9.44 -5.73 -1.30
CA GLU A 198 10.69 -4.98 -1.20
C GLU A 198 10.66 -3.78 -2.15
N TYR A 199 9.94 -2.75 -1.73
CA TYR A 199 9.84 -1.47 -2.42
C TYR A 199 10.45 -0.37 -1.58
N ASN A 200 11.36 0.42 -2.17
CA ASN A 200 11.82 1.63 -1.54
C ASN A 200 10.79 2.74 -1.77
N PRO A 201 10.21 3.33 -0.70
CA PRO A 201 9.12 4.30 -0.83
C PRO A 201 9.55 5.63 -1.46
N LEU A 202 10.85 5.87 -1.61
CA LEU A 202 11.43 7.09 -2.19
C LEU A 202 11.97 6.87 -3.62
N LYS A 203 11.67 5.74 -4.26
CA LYS A 203 12.13 5.45 -5.62
C LYS A 203 11.00 5.28 -6.60
N ASP A 204 10.94 6.14 -7.60
CA ASP A 204 9.96 6.16 -8.68
C ASP A 204 9.62 4.76 -9.20
N LYS A 205 10.65 4.03 -9.67
CA LYS A 205 10.47 2.68 -10.24
C LYS A 205 9.87 1.67 -9.27
N HIS A 206 10.13 1.83 -7.96
CA HIS A 206 9.59 0.95 -6.94
C HIS A 206 8.12 1.27 -6.67
N ILE A 207 7.76 2.56 -6.62
CA ILE A 207 6.37 2.99 -6.48
C ILE A 207 5.56 2.61 -7.71
N GLU A 208 6.06 2.84 -8.92
CA GLU A 208 5.40 2.39 -10.16
C GLU A 208 5.16 0.87 -10.17
N LYS A 209 6.15 0.07 -9.73
CA LYS A 209 5.99 -1.37 -9.62
C LYS A 209 4.93 -1.76 -8.57
N ALA A 210 4.88 -1.06 -7.44
CA ALA A 210 3.87 -1.27 -6.41
C ALA A 210 2.47 -0.92 -6.95
N LEU A 211 2.31 0.24 -7.60
CA LEU A 211 1.06 0.67 -8.21
C LEU A 211 0.58 -0.32 -9.28
N LYS A 212 1.47 -0.75 -10.18
CA LYS A 212 1.14 -1.75 -11.21
C LYS A 212 0.58 -3.04 -10.60
N ARG A 213 1.07 -3.46 -9.45
CA ARG A 213 0.54 -4.62 -8.73
C ARG A 213 -0.78 -4.30 -8.03
N THR A 214 -0.89 -3.12 -7.43
CA THR A 214 -2.10 -2.69 -6.73
C THR A 214 -3.28 -2.54 -7.70
N PHE A 215 -3.04 -2.01 -8.90
CA PHE A 215 -4.07 -1.85 -9.92
C PHE A 215 -4.17 -3.03 -10.91
N SER A 216 -3.50 -4.14 -10.63
CA SER A 216 -3.49 -5.29 -11.56
C SER A 216 -4.89 -5.89 -11.83
N ASP A 217 -5.85 -5.68 -10.93
CA ASP A 217 -7.22 -6.16 -11.09
C ASP A 217 -8.01 -5.37 -12.15
N PHE A 218 -7.56 -4.15 -12.46
CA PHE A 218 -8.17 -3.26 -13.44
C PHE A 218 -7.48 -3.32 -14.82
N ALA A 219 -6.40 -4.06 -14.94
CA ALA A 219 -5.72 -4.25 -16.22
C ALA A 219 -6.61 -5.05 -17.19
N ASP A 220 -6.71 -4.58 -18.43
CA ASP A 220 -7.47 -5.22 -19.52
C ASP A 220 -6.86 -6.55 -20.00
#